data_cb1bd783a13db48aabc43351ddac739d
#
_entry.id   cb1bd783a13db48aabc43351ddac739d
#
_cell.length_a   1.000
_cell.length_b   1.000
_cell.length_c   1.000
_cell.angle_alpha   90.00
_cell.angle_beta   90.00
_cell.angle_gamma   90.00
#
_symmetry.space_group_name_H-M   'P 1'
#
loop_
_entity.id
_entity.type
_entity.pdbx_description
1 polymer ?
#
loop_
_entity_poly.entity_id
_entity_poly.type
_entity_poly.pdbx_seq_one_letter_code
_entity_poly.pdbx_strand_id
1 'polypeptide(L)'
;MFAACQSYKKVPYLQDAEVVLYSTQNEQLYDAKIMPKDLLTIVVSCTSPELAAPFNLTVATQSNAALNYTTTQPVLQQYLVDNEGNINFPVLGELHVGGLTKKATEQMIVEKLKPYITETPIVTVRMVNYKISVIGEVARPGTFTISNEKVNILEALAMAGDMTVYGLRDDVKLIRENANGKQEIIPLDLNKAETILSPYYYLQQNDIIYVTPN
;
A
#
# COMPACT_ATOMS: atom_id res chain seq x y z
N MET A 1 12.83 37.50 -27.29
CA MET A 1 12.21 36.33 -26.57
C MET A 1 13.24 35.23 -26.57
N PHE A 2 13.91 35.01 -25.44
CA PHE A 2 14.79 33.84 -25.29
C PHE A 2 13.90 32.69 -24.81
N ALA A 3 13.67 31.72 -25.69
CA ALA A 3 13.08 30.46 -25.29
C ALA A 3 14.08 29.75 -24.34
N ALA A 4 13.77 29.67 -23.08
CA ALA A 4 14.51 28.85 -22.13
C ALA A 4 14.25 27.39 -22.48
N CYS A 5 15.06 26.80 -23.36
CA CYS A 5 15.11 25.38 -23.55
C CYS A 5 15.63 24.77 -22.26
N GLN A 6 14.77 24.09 -21.53
CA GLN A 6 15.18 23.25 -20.40
C GLN A 6 16.30 22.31 -20.90
N SER A 7 17.43 22.32 -20.20
CA SER A 7 18.56 21.49 -20.61
C SER A 7 18.12 20.02 -20.65
N TYR A 8 18.24 19.34 -21.80
CA TYR A 8 17.95 17.90 -21.96
C TYR A 8 18.62 17.03 -20.92
N LYS A 9 19.67 17.53 -20.24
CA LYS A 9 20.37 16.86 -19.13
C LYS A 9 19.52 16.66 -17.87
N LYS A 10 18.39 17.35 -17.75
CA LYS A 10 17.47 17.21 -16.61
C LYS A 10 16.30 16.26 -16.88
N VAL A 11 16.21 15.70 -18.07
CA VAL A 11 15.12 14.81 -18.47
C VAL A 11 15.33 13.34 -18.08
N PRO A 12 16.55 12.75 -18.19
CA PRO A 12 16.75 11.34 -17.81
C PRO A 12 16.65 11.12 -16.31
N TYR A 13 16.08 9.98 -15.91
CA TYR A 13 16.12 9.49 -14.55
C TYR A 13 17.49 8.90 -14.20
N LEU A 14 17.83 8.84 -12.91
CA LEU A 14 18.91 8.04 -12.33
C LEU A 14 20.28 8.25 -13.03
N GLN A 15 20.66 9.49 -13.24
CA GLN A 15 21.83 9.84 -14.07
C GLN A 15 23.17 9.40 -13.49
N ASP A 16 23.24 9.12 -12.18
CA ASP A 16 24.41 8.70 -11.42
C ASP A 16 24.26 7.24 -10.92
N ALA A 17 23.73 6.35 -11.77
CA ALA A 17 23.40 4.97 -11.41
C ALA A 17 24.59 4.16 -10.87
N GLU A 18 25.83 4.56 -11.18
CA GLU A 18 27.05 3.91 -10.65
C GLU A 18 27.11 3.97 -9.12
N VAL A 19 26.55 4.99 -8.50
CA VAL A 19 26.50 5.14 -7.02
C VAL A 19 25.75 3.96 -6.39
N VAL A 20 24.69 3.47 -7.01
CA VAL A 20 23.87 2.36 -6.51
C VAL A 20 24.59 1.03 -6.63
N LEU A 21 25.38 0.83 -7.68
CA LEU A 21 26.12 -0.43 -7.93
C LEU A 21 27.14 -0.74 -6.84
N TYR A 22 27.67 0.27 -6.15
CA TYR A 22 28.68 0.13 -5.10
C TYR A 22 28.11 0.20 -3.69
N SER A 23 26.79 0.44 -3.54
CA SER A 23 26.17 0.46 -2.23
C SER A 23 25.95 -0.96 -1.71
N THR A 24 26.68 -1.34 -0.67
CA THR A 24 26.51 -2.60 0.09
C THR A 24 25.44 -2.47 1.16
N GLN A 25 24.32 -1.82 0.90
CA GLN A 25 23.26 -1.77 1.88
C GLN A 25 22.57 -3.12 1.98
N ASN A 26 22.38 -3.60 3.21
CA ASN A 26 21.54 -4.76 3.49
C ASN A 26 20.13 -4.47 2.95
N GLU A 27 19.80 -5.11 1.84
CA GLU A 27 18.48 -5.03 1.22
C GLU A 27 17.46 -5.67 2.14
N GLN A 28 16.87 -4.88 3.02
CA GLN A 28 15.67 -5.33 3.70
C GLN A 28 14.54 -5.32 2.66
N LEU A 29 13.99 -6.51 2.43
CA LEU A 29 12.78 -6.62 1.61
C LEU A 29 11.69 -5.71 2.19
N TYR A 30 11.19 -4.80 1.35
CA TYR A 30 10.10 -3.91 1.76
C TYR A 30 8.85 -4.74 2.06
N ASP A 31 8.29 -4.54 3.25
CA ASP A 31 7.03 -5.11 3.70
C ASP A 31 6.11 -3.98 4.17
N ALA A 32 4.95 -3.85 3.52
CA ALA A 32 3.99 -2.82 3.87
C ALA A 32 3.50 -3.02 5.31
N LYS A 33 3.40 -1.93 6.07
CA LYS A 33 2.84 -1.92 7.42
C LYS A 33 1.37 -1.54 7.35
N ILE A 34 0.58 -2.19 8.18
CA ILE A 34 -0.83 -1.87 8.36
C ILE A 34 -0.95 -0.50 9.05
N MET A 35 -1.77 0.37 8.48
CA MET A 35 -2.00 1.73 8.95
C MET A 35 -3.47 1.92 9.39
N PRO A 36 -3.76 2.92 10.24
CA PRO A 36 -5.14 3.31 10.50
C PRO A 36 -5.91 3.56 9.19
N LYS A 37 -7.18 3.16 9.14
CA LYS A 37 -8.08 3.22 7.96
C LYS A 37 -7.75 2.22 6.86
N ASP A 38 -6.78 1.32 7.05
CA ASP A 38 -6.64 0.18 6.17
C ASP A 38 -7.85 -0.76 6.29
N LEU A 39 -8.22 -1.33 5.17
CA LEU A 39 -9.30 -2.32 5.10
C LEU A 39 -8.66 -3.69 4.86
N LEU A 40 -8.83 -4.58 5.82
CA LEU A 40 -8.22 -5.91 5.80
C LEU A 40 -9.25 -6.98 5.50
N THR A 41 -8.87 -7.97 4.72
CA THR A 41 -9.52 -9.28 4.67
C THR A 41 -8.63 -10.28 5.39
N ILE A 42 -9.20 -11.00 6.36
CA ILE A 42 -8.48 -12.01 7.15
C ILE A 42 -9.22 -13.32 6.98
N VAL A 43 -8.48 -14.34 6.54
CA VAL A 43 -9.01 -15.69 6.31
C VAL A 43 -8.27 -16.67 7.21
N VAL A 44 -9.02 -17.43 7.98
CA VAL A 44 -8.51 -18.56 8.76
C VAL A 44 -8.86 -19.85 8.04
N SER A 45 -7.87 -20.68 7.76
CA SER A 45 -8.06 -21.96 7.09
C SER A 45 -7.50 -23.09 7.97
N CYS A 46 -8.30 -24.13 8.11
CA CYS A 46 -7.98 -25.35 8.86
C CYS A 46 -8.18 -26.58 7.97
N THR A 47 -7.62 -27.72 8.36
CA THR A 47 -7.90 -28.99 7.69
C THR A 47 -9.39 -29.33 7.77
N SER A 48 -10.01 -29.06 8.93
CA SER A 48 -11.46 -29.15 9.13
C SER A 48 -12.10 -27.78 9.00
N PRO A 49 -12.84 -27.48 7.92
CA PRO A 49 -13.44 -26.15 7.69
C PRO A 49 -14.37 -25.68 8.82
N GLU A 50 -15.00 -26.62 9.52
CA GLU A 50 -15.90 -26.35 10.64
C GLU A 50 -15.19 -25.64 11.80
N LEU A 51 -13.90 -25.94 12.03
CA LEU A 51 -13.10 -25.28 13.07
C LEU A 51 -12.78 -23.83 12.73
N ALA A 52 -12.68 -23.50 11.43
CA ALA A 52 -12.39 -22.16 10.95
C ALA A 52 -13.65 -21.29 10.83
N ALA A 53 -14.84 -21.88 10.69
CA ALA A 53 -16.09 -21.19 10.43
C ALA A 53 -16.41 -20.04 11.41
N PRO A 54 -16.20 -20.16 12.74
CA PRO A 54 -16.47 -19.08 13.69
C PRO A 54 -15.59 -17.83 13.49
N PHE A 55 -14.45 -17.96 12.82
CA PHE A 55 -13.48 -16.89 12.59
C PHE A 55 -13.64 -16.23 11.21
N ASN A 56 -14.39 -16.84 10.29
CA ASN A 56 -14.61 -16.39 8.94
C ASN A 56 -16.03 -15.89 8.74
N LEU A 57 -16.36 -14.74 9.35
CA LEU A 57 -17.69 -14.16 9.19
C LEU A 57 -17.92 -13.73 7.74
N THR A 58 -19.12 -13.99 7.25
CA THR A 58 -19.57 -13.55 5.93
C THR A 58 -20.71 -12.57 6.08
N VAL A 59 -20.70 -11.55 5.21
CA VAL A 59 -21.81 -10.58 5.09
C VAL A 59 -22.55 -10.85 3.78
N ALA A 60 -23.87 -10.78 3.82
CA ALA A 60 -24.68 -10.83 2.61
C ALA A 60 -24.51 -9.51 1.87
N THR A 61 -24.05 -9.58 0.63
CA THR A 61 -24.06 -8.40 -0.24
C THR A 61 -25.50 -8.09 -0.62
N GLN A 62 -26.01 -6.91 -0.25
CA GLN A 62 -27.29 -6.44 -0.75
C GLN A 62 -27.14 -6.13 -2.24
N SER A 63 -27.82 -6.90 -3.09
CA SER A 63 -27.92 -6.56 -4.50
C SER A 63 -28.80 -5.31 -4.67
N ASN A 64 -28.36 -4.35 -5.48
CA ASN A 64 -29.17 -3.23 -5.88
C ASN A 64 -30.48 -3.73 -6.52
N ALA A 65 -31.62 -3.34 -5.98
CA ALA A 65 -32.98 -3.77 -6.33
C ALA A 65 -33.43 -3.39 -7.77
N ALA A 66 -32.53 -2.92 -8.63
CA ALA A 66 -32.83 -2.52 -10.00
C ALA A 66 -32.66 -3.65 -11.04
N LEU A 67 -32.07 -4.77 -10.71
CA LEU A 67 -31.90 -5.90 -11.60
C LEU A 67 -32.36 -7.17 -10.90
N ASN A 68 -33.42 -7.81 -11.41
CA ASN A 68 -34.13 -8.98 -10.87
C ASN A 68 -33.29 -10.29 -10.82
N TYR A 69 -32.00 -10.24 -10.49
CA TYR A 69 -31.16 -11.40 -10.27
C TYR A 69 -30.48 -11.31 -8.90
N THR A 70 -31.06 -12.01 -7.93
CA THR A 70 -30.49 -12.19 -6.59
C THR A 70 -29.53 -13.39 -6.58
N THR A 71 -28.29 -13.18 -6.93
CA THR A 71 -27.20 -14.08 -6.52
C THR A 71 -26.47 -13.41 -5.36
N THR A 72 -26.97 -13.60 -4.16
CA THR A 72 -26.26 -13.24 -2.91
C THR A 72 -25.15 -14.26 -2.69
N GLN A 73 -23.97 -14.01 -3.24
CA GLN A 73 -22.78 -14.74 -2.80
C GLN A 73 -22.31 -14.13 -1.47
N PRO A 74 -22.16 -14.91 -0.41
CA PRO A 74 -21.62 -14.43 0.85
C PRO A 74 -20.16 -13.97 0.61
N VAL A 75 -19.86 -12.73 0.99
CA VAL A 75 -18.51 -12.16 0.93
C VAL A 75 -17.93 -12.17 2.33
N LEU A 76 -16.64 -12.49 2.46
CA LEU A 76 -15.94 -12.42 3.73
C LEU A 76 -16.02 -11.01 4.31
N GLN A 77 -16.25 -10.92 5.61
CA GLN A 77 -16.24 -9.66 6.32
C GLN A 77 -14.87 -9.00 6.20
N GLN A 78 -14.87 -7.70 5.93
CA GLN A 78 -13.67 -6.88 5.94
C GLN A 78 -13.55 -6.16 7.29
N TYR A 79 -12.32 -5.93 7.73
CA TYR A 79 -12.00 -5.30 9.00
C TYR A 79 -11.34 -3.95 8.74
N LEU A 80 -12.02 -2.89 9.14
CA LEU A 80 -11.47 -1.53 9.09
C LEU A 80 -10.58 -1.32 10.33
N VAL A 81 -9.32 -0.96 10.11
CA VAL A 81 -8.39 -0.57 11.17
C VAL A 81 -8.82 0.78 11.71
N ASP A 82 -9.05 0.87 13.01
CA ASP A 82 -9.43 2.13 13.67
C ASP A 82 -8.25 3.12 13.80
N ASN A 83 -8.49 4.26 14.45
CA ASN A 83 -7.46 5.30 14.61
C ASN A 83 -6.33 4.87 15.57
N GLU A 84 -6.62 3.97 16.47
CA GLU A 84 -5.73 3.39 17.46
C GLU A 84 -4.95 2.19 16.92
N GLY A 85 -5.23 1.78 15.67
CA GLY A 85 -4.58 0.65 15.01
C GLY A 85 -5.20 -0.70 15.35
N ASN A 86 -6.44 -0.75 15.85
CA ASN A 86 -7.11 -1.97 16.27
C ASN A 86 -8.16 -2.43 15.25
N ILE A 87 -8.45 -3.72 15.28
CA ILE A 87 -9.59 -4.33 14.61
C ILE A 87 -10.38 -5.19 15.61
N ASN A 88 -11.68 -5.35 15.38
CA ASN A 88 -12.50 -6.32 16.13
C ASN A 88 -12.57 -7.62 15.34
N PHE A 89 -11.87 -8.65 15.84
CA PHE A 89 -11.82 -9.96 15.20
C PHE A 89 -12.76 -10.96 15.91
N PRO A 90 -13.51 -11.80 15.18
CA PRO A 90 -14.45 -12.76 15.80
C PRO A 90 -13.77 -13.63 16.83
N VAL A 91 -14.46 -13.88 17.94
CA VAL A 91 -14.02 -14.73 19.07
C VAL A 91 -12.81 -14.15 19.83
N LEU A 92 -11.82 -13.56 19.14
CA LEU A 92 -10.60 -13.01 19.75
C LEU A 92 -10.80 -11.58 20.30
N GLY A 93 -11.87 -10.89 19.87
CA GLY A 93 -12.12 -9.52 20.27
C GLY A 93 -11.18 -8.51 19.61
N GLU A 94 -10.80 -7.49 20.35
CA GLU A 94 -9.93 -6.41 19.86
C GLU A 94 -8.48 -6.87 19.69
N LEU A 95 -7.92 -6.61 18.50
CA LEU A 95 -6.54 -6.93 18.12
C LEU A 95 -5.83 -5.67 17.62
N HIS A 96 -4.68 -5.35 18.20
CA HIS A 96 -3.83 -4.29 17.71
C HIS A 96 -2.98 -4.78 16.54
N VAL A 97 -3.23 -4.24 15.35
CA VAL A 97 -2.57 -4.62 14.09
C VAL A 97 -1.78 -3.46 13.47
N GLY A 98 -2.03 -2.23 13.92
CA GLY A 98 -1.37 -1.02 13.43
C GLY A 98 0.15 -1.09 13.60
N GLY A 99 0.88 -0.71 12.54
CA GLY A 99 2.35 -0.76 12.52
C GLY A 99 2.96 -2.16 12.31
N LEU A 100 2.15 -3.23 12.35
CA LEU A 100 2.61 -4.58 12.04
C LEU A 100 2.66 -4.81 10.53
N THR A 101 3.53 -5.72 10.09
CA THR A 101 3.47 -6.28 8.74
C THR A 101 2.37 -7.34 8.67
N LYS A 102 1.93 -7.69 7.47
CA LYS A 102 0.97 -8.80 7.27
C LYS A 102 1.43 -10.07 7.96
N LYS A 103 2.70 -10.44 7.73
CA LYS A 103 3.29 -11.66 8.31
C LYS A 103 3.27 -11.64 9.84
N ALA A 104 3.59 -10.50 10.45
CA ALA A 104 3.54 -10.37 11.91
C ALA A 104 2.09 -10.47 12.44
N THR A 105 1.13 -9.89 11.71
CA THR A 105 -0.30 -9.99 12.04
C THR A 105 -0.81 -11.43 11.91
N GLU A 106 -0.45 -12.13 10.83
CA GLU A 106 -0.79 -13.55 10.62
C GLU A 106 -0.28 -14.41 11.78
N GLN A 107 1.00 -14.23 12.14
CA GLN A 107 1.61 -14.98 13.26
C GLN A 107 0.94 -14.66 14.60
N MET A 108 0.64 -13.40 14.87
CA MET A 108 -0.08 -13.00 16.10
C MET A 108 -1.46 -13.65 16.18
N ILE A 109 -2.21 -13.67 15.08
CA ILE A 109 -3.54 -14.30 15.04
C ILE A 109 -3.42 -15.81 15.24
N VAL A 110 -2.47 -16.48 14.57
CA VAL A 110 -2.22 -17.93 14.77
C VAL A 110 -1.95 -18.24 16.24
N GLU A 111 -1.10 -17.46 16.91
CA GLU A 111 -0.81 -17.66 18.33
C GLU A 111 -2.07 -17.50 19.22
N LYS A 112 -2.89 -16.48 18.93
CA LYS A 112 -4.13 -16.24 19.67
C LYS A 112 -5.22 -17.30 19.42
N LEU A 113 -5.16 -17.99 18.27
CA LEU A 113 -6.10 -19.07 17.93
C LEU A 113 -5.78 -20.42 18.59
N LYS A 114 -4.56 -20.63 19.09
CA LYS A 114 -4.15 -21.90 19.75
C LYS A 114 -5.10 -22.43 20.82
N PRO A 115 -5.71 -21.60 21.68
CA PRO A 115 -6.67 -22.09 22.67
C PRO A 115 -7.99 -22.57 22.09
N TYR A 116 -8.32 -22.18 20.87
CA TYR A 116 -9.61 -22.43 20.23
C TYR A 116 -9.55 -23.51 19.15
N ILE A 117 -8.38 -23.70 18.54
CA ILE A 117 -8.16 -24.63 17.43
C ILE A 117 -7.05 -25.60 17.81
N THR A 118 -7.35 -26.89 17.77
CA THR A 118 -6.41 -27.97 18.17
C THR A 118 -5.29 -28.20 17.15
N GLU A 119 -5.52 -27.84 15.89
CA GLU A 119 -4.51 -27.89 14.81
C GLU A 119 -3.93 -26.48 14.54
N THR A 120 -2.80 -26.41 13.85
CA THR A 120 -2.23 -25.12 13.47
C THR A 120 -2.98 -24.55 12.27
N PRO A 121 -3.74 -23.45 12.43
CA PRO A 121 -4.45 -22.83 11.31
C PRO A 121 -3.49 -22.08 10.39
N ILE A 122 -3.87 -21.95 9.13
CA ILE A 122 -3.27 -21.01 8.19
C ILE A 122 -4.09 -19.73 8.26
N VAL A 123 -3.44 -18.61 8.59
CA VAL A 123 -4.06 -17.28 8.56
C VAL A 123 -3.48 -16.50 7.39
N THR A 124 -4.36 -15.92 6.59
CA THR A 124 -3.97 -15.06 5.45
C THR A 124 -4.57 -13.67 5.65
N VAL A 125 -3.72 -12.65 5.67
CA VAL A 125 -4.12 -11.25 5.76
C VAL A 125 -3.88 -10.55 4.42
N ARG A 126 -4.85 -9.78 3.94
CA ARG A 126 -4.77 -8.97 2.73
C ARG A 126 -5.26 -7.54 2.99
N MET A 127 -4.55 -6.55 2.50
CA MET A 127 -5.02 -5.18 2.41
C MET A 127 -5.80 -5.01 1.10
N VAL A 128 -7.09 -4.63 1.19
CA VAL A 128 -7.97 -4.57 0.00
C VAL A 128 -8.15 -3.17 -0.56
N ASN A 129 -7.72 -2.14 0.16
CA ASN A 129 -7.83 -0.74 -0.27
C ASN A 129 -6.48 -0.08 -0.53
N TYR A 130 -5.41 -0.87 -0.74
CA TYR A 130 -4.08 -0.29 -0.98
C TYR A 130 -4.09 0.52 -2.27
N LYS A 131 -3.91 1.83 -2.13
CA LYS A 131 -3.92 2.80 -3.23
C LYS A 131 -2.90 3.90 -3.01
N ILE A 132 -2.44 4.46 -4.11
CA ILE A 132 -1.59 5.66 -4.15
C ILE A 132 -2.19 6.66 -5.13
N SER A 133 -1.81 7.93 -5.03
CA SER A 133 -2.25 8.95 -5.97
C SER A 133 -1.04 9.60 -6.64
N VAL A 134 -1.16 9.89 -7.92
CA VAL A 134 -0.15 10.63 -8.69
C VAL A 134 -0.82 11.84 -9.33
N ILE A 135 -0.31 13.02 -9.06
CA ILE A 135 -0.87 14.29 -9.52
C ILE A 135 0.23 15.22 -10.03
N GLY A 136 -0.17 16.29 -10.69
CA GLY A 136 0.75 17.27 -11.29
C GLY A 136 1.11 16.93 -12.72
N GLU A 137 2.34 17.18 -13.12
CA GLU A 137 2.79 17.14 -14.51
C GLU A 137 3.13 15.72 -14.98
N VAL A 138 2.10 14.87 -15.06
CA VAL A 138 2.12 13.49 -15.56
C VAL A 138 1.10 13.30 -16.67
N ALA A 139 1.26 12.27 -17.50
CA ALA A 139 0.36 12.04 -18.64
C ALA A 139 -1.07 11.71 -18.21
N ARG A 140 -1.26 11.00 -17.10
CA ARG A 140 -2.56 10.56 -16.60
C ARG A 140 -2.60 10.65 -15.07
N PRO A 141 -2.85 11.85 -14.51
CA PRO A 141 -3.01 11.98 -13.07
C PRO A 141 -4.22 11.18 -12.58
N GLY A 142 -4.11 10.59 -11.38
CA GLY A 142 -5.18 9.77 -10.83
C GLY A 142 -4.78 9.02 -9.56
N THR A 143 -5.74 8.24 -9.05
CA THR A 143 -5.53 7.31 -7.94
C THR A 143 -5.48 5.88 -8.48
N PHE A 144 -4.46 5.13 -8.08
CA PHE A 144 -4.17 3.78 -8.57
C PHE A 144 -4.25 2.78 -7.43
N THR A 145 -5.01 1.70 -7.64
CA THR A 145 -5.09 0.58 -6.69
C THR A 145 -3.94 -0.39 -6.94
N ILE A 146 -3.28 -0.81 -5.89
CA ILE A 146 -2.10 -1.69 -5.92
C ILE A 146 -2.48 -3.07 -5.36
N SER A 147 -2.51 -4.07 -6.20
CA SER A 147 -2.97 -5.42 -5.84
C SER A 147 -1.96 -6.26 -5.07
N ASN A 148 -0.66 -5.99 -5.24
CA ASN A 148 0.43 -6.73 -4.60
C ASN A 148 1.01 -6.03 -3.35
N GLU A 149 0.37 -4.93 -2.91
CA GLU A 149 0.72 -4.18 -1.69
C GLU A 149 2.19 -3.69 -1.65
N LYS A 150 2.80 -3.60 -2.81
CA LYS A 150 4.16 -3.08 -3.01
C LYS A 150 4.22 -2.30 -4.30
N VAL A 151 4.64 -1.05 -4.22
CA VAL A 151 4.85 -0.18 -5.38
C VAL A 151 5.96 0.81 -5.04
N ASN A 152 6.82 1.08 -6.00
CA ASN A 152 7.83 2.13 -5.87
C ASN A 152 7.43 3.39 -6.66
N ILE A 153 8.20 4.47 -6.46
CA ILE A 153 7.92 5.77 -7.09
C ILE A 153 7.92 5.67 -8.62
N LEU A 154 8.87 4.94 -9.21
CA LEU A 154 8.98 4.82 -10.67
C LEU A 154 7.82 3.98 -11.24
N GLU A 155 7.39 2.92 -10.55
CA GLU A 155 6.20 2.16 -10.92
C GLU A 155 4.94 3.03 -10.86
N ALA A 156 4.81 3.86 -9.82
CA ALA A 156 3.69 4.78 -9.67
C ALA A 156 3.63 5.80 -10.83
N LEU A 157 4.78 6.37 -11.21
CA LEU A 157 4.87 7.27 -12.38
C LEU A 157 4.54 6.53 -13.68
N ALA A 158 5.02 5.29 -13.85
CA ALA A 158 4.68 4.46 -15.01
C ALA A 158 3.17 4.19 -15.10
N MET A 159 2.49 3.93 -13.98
CA MET A 159 1.04 3.78 -13.92
C MET A 159 0.31 5.07 -14.35
N ALA A 160 0.88 6.24 -14.00
CA ALA A 160 0.39 7.55 -14.42
C ALA A 160 0.79 7.93 -15.88
N GLY A 161 1.39 7.01 -16.63
CA GLY A 161 1.84 7.22 -18.02
C GLY A 161 3.10 8.07 -18.14
N ASP A 162 3.90 8.10 -17.06
CA ASP A 162 5.13 8.86 -16.92
C ASP A 162 4.93 10.39 -16.78
N MET A 163 5.99 11.06 -16.38
CA MET A 163 6.07 12.53 -16.34
C MET A 163 6.12 13.10 -17.76
N THR A 164 5.43 14.21 -17.99
CA THR A 164 5.58 14.93 -19.27
C THR A 164 6.97 15.58 -19.37
N VAL A 165 7.28 16.12 -20.52
CA VAL A 165 8.54 16.86 -20.73
C VAL A 165 8.61 18.15 -19.90
N TYR A 166 7.48 18.62 -19.39
CA TYR A 166 7.37 19.82 -18.55
C TYR A 166 7.45 19.50 -17.05
N GLY A 167 7.44 18.23 -16.65
CA GLY A 167 7.56 17.84 -15.26
C GLY A 167 9.00 17.98 -14.75
N LEU A 168 9.17 18.59 -13.59
CA LEU A 168 10.46 18.73 -12.93
C LEU A 168 10.84 17.46 -12.20
N ARG A 169 11.79 16.68 -12.74
CA ARG A 169 12.27 15.43 -12.17
C ARG A 169 13.12 15.64 -10.91
N ASP A 170 13.72 16.82 -10.79
CA ASP A 170 14.49 17.26 -9.63
C ASP A 170 13.61 17.89 -8.52
N ASP A 171 12.30 18.04 -8.76
CA ASP A 171 11.34 18.58 -7.77
C ASP A 171 10.03 17.79 -7.74
N VAL A 172 10.15 16.51 -7.46
CA VAL A 172 9.00 15.64 -7.14
C VAL A 172 8.78 15.65 -5.64
N LYS A 173 7.53 15.66 -5.20
CA LYS A 173 7.18 15.66 -3.77
C LYS A 173 6.37 14.42 -3.44
N LEU A 174 6.81 13.69 -2.44
CA LEU A 174 6.01 12.66 -1.79
C LEU A 174 5.28 13.29 -0.61
N ILE A 175 3.97 13.21 -0.60
CA ILE A 175 3.12 13.65 0.51
C ILE A 175 2.65 12.38 1.20
N ARG A 176 3.02 12.23 2.47
CA ARG A 176 2.76 11.05 3.30
C ARG A 176 2.15 11.44 4.63
N GLU A 177 1.16 10.70 5.08
CA GLU A 177 0.66 10.80 6.43
C GLU A 177 1.47 9.90 7.37
N ASN A 178 2.01 10.48 8.43
CA ASN A 178 2.72 9.69 9.43
C ASN A 178 1.75 9.03 10.44
N ALA A 179 2.29 8.16 11.31
CA ALA A 179 1.50 7.43 12.31
C ALA A 179 0.67 8.33 13.27
N ASN A 180 1.00 9.63 13.37
CA ASN A 180 0.29 10.61 14.20
C ASN A 180 -0.78 11.39 13.40
N GLY A 181 -1.05 11.02 12.15
CA GLY A 181 -2.00 11.70 11.27
C GLY A 181 -1.50 13.03 10.69
N LYS A 182 -0.20 13.35 10.86
CA LYS A 182 0.39 14.57 10.31
C LYS A 182 0.89 14.33 8.89
N GLN A 183 0.55 15.24 7.99
CA GLN A 183 1.06 15.23 6.62
C GLN A 183 2.51 15.73 6.58
N GLU A 184 3.36 14.99 5.91
CA GLU A 184 4.76 15.32 5.65
C GLU A 184 4.99 15.45 4.15
N ILE A 185 5.77 16.45 3.75
CA ILE A 185 6.16 16.66 2.35
C ILE A 185 7.65 16.36 2.24
N ILE A 186 7.99 15.34 1.47
CA ILE A 186 9.34 14.83 1.29
C ILE A 186 9.76 15.18 -0.14
N PRO A 187 10.77 16.03 -0.32
CA PRO A 187 11.31 16.34 -1.66
C PRO A 187 12.11 15.14 -2.19
N LEU A 188 11.95 14.84 -3.46
CA LEU A 188 12.62 13.75 -4.17
C LEU A 188 13.24 14.29 -5.46
N ASP A 189 14.49 13.93 -5.69
CA ASP A 189 15.20 14.21 -6.95
C ASP A 189 15.33 12.90 -7.74
N LEU A 190 14.46 12.72 -8.73
CA LEU A 190 14.44 11.50 -9.56
C LEU A 190 15.56 11.48 -10.61
N ASN A 191 16.32 12.56 -10.79
CA ASN A 191 17.53 12.50 -11.60
C ASN A 191 18.64 11.71 -10.91
N LYS A 192 18.58 11.59 -9.56
CA LYS A 192 19.59 10.91 -8.77
C LYS A 192 19.21 9.47 -8.48
N ALA A 193 20.18 8.58 -8.68
CA ALA A 193 20.02 7.15 -8.38
C ALA A 193 19.91 6.87 -6.87
N GLU A 194 20.44 7.75 -6.01
CA GLU A 194 20.28 7.66 -4.56
C GLU A 194 18.81 7.56 -4.12
N THR A 195 17.88 8.06 -4.92
CA THR A 195 16.44 7.94 -4.67
C THR A 195 16.00 6.48 -4.51
N ILE A 196 16.64 5.53 -5.22
CA ILE A 196 16.35 4.08 -5.09
C ILE A 196 16.72 3.56 -3.70
N LEU A 197 17.75 4.13 -3.09
CA LEU A 197 18.24 3.74 -1.75
C LEU A 197 17.49 4.47 -0.63
N SER A 198 16.63 5.43 -0.97
CA SER A 198 15.86 6.20 0.00
C SER A 198 14.82 5.32 0.70
N PRO A 199 14.59 5.50 2.02
CA PRO A 199 13.49 4.87 2.73
C PRO A 199 12.11 5.26 2.19
N TYR A 200 12.05 6.30 1.36
CA TYR A 200 10.85 6.81 0.70
C TYR A 200 10.65 6.25 -0.72
N TYR A 201 11.56 5.41 -1.21
CA TYR A 201 11.45 4.84 -2.54
C TYR A 201 10.22 3.95 -2.71
N TYR A 202 9.91 3.14 -1.70
CA TYR A 202 8.68 2.37 -1.65
C TYR A 202 7.56 3.21 -1.04
N LEU A 203 6.43 3.22 -1.73
CA LEU A 203 5.26 3.99 -1.32
C LEU A 203 4.45 3.22 -0.29
N GLN A 204 3.74 3.96 0.55
CA GLN A 204 2.81 3.47 1.55
C GLN A 204 1.36 3.74 1.12
N GLN A 205 0.43 3.13 1.81
CA GLN A 205 -1.00 3.36 1.63
C GLN A 205 -1.34 4.86 1.71
N ASN A 206 -2.13 5.34 0.76
CA ASN A 206 -2.57 6.73 0.62
C ASN A 206 -1.47 7.75 0.31
N ASP A 207 -0.24 7.34 -0.01
CA ASP A 207 0.79 8.27 -0.48
C ASP A 207 0.34 9.03 -1.71
N ILE A 208 0.75 10.30 -1.80
CA ILE A 208 0.53 11.14 -2.97
C ILE A 208 1.87 11.56 -3.55
N ILE A 209 2.09 11.28 -4.82
CA ILE A 209 3.22 11.81 -5.59
C ILE A 209 2.72 13.05 -6.32
N TYR A 210 3.38 14.16 -6.07
CA TYR A 210 3.14 15.41 -6.79
C TYR A 210 4.34 15.75 -7.65
N VAL A 211 4.11 15.82 -8.95
CA VAL A 211 5.11 16.25 -9.94
C VAL A 211 4.96 17.73 -10.20
N THR A 212 5.98 18.51 -9.85
CA THR A 212 5.98 19.95 -10.04
C THR A 212 6.09 20.30 -11.54
N PRO A 213 5.21 21.16 -12.09
CA PRO A 213 5.36 21.66 -13.44
C PRO A 213 6.50 22.69 -13.53
N ASN A 214 7.11 22.79 -14.72
CA ASN A 214 8.15 23.78 -15.05
C ASN A 214 7.53 25.11 -15.47
#